data_65ef15d26f5aaaac1bc2189ab4d6354f
#
_entry.id   65ef15d26f5aaaac1bc2189ab4d6354f
#
_cell.length_a   1.000
_cell.length_b   1.000
_cell.length_c   1.000
_cell.angle_alpha   90.00
_cell.angle_beta   90.00
_cell.angle_gamma   90.00
#
_symmetry.space_group_name_H-M   'P 1'
#
loop_
_entity.id
_entity.type
_entity.pdbx_description
1 polymer ?
#
loop_
_entity_poly.entity_id
_entity_poly.type
_entity_poly.pdbx_seq_one_letter_code
_entity_poly.pdbx_strand_id
1 'polypeptide(L)'
;MPELPEVEVTRRGIEPYVAGHRVKRVEVRTPALRWPIPPGFARLLQGRLVHKVARRGKYLLFEIDEGWFIVHLGMTGTLRVLRNVPHPPAAAKHDHVDWIFDDFILRFRDPRRFGAVLWHTRSAGDVLEHPLLADLGVEPFAPSFSGALLHRKTRGRKISVKQALLAGDIVVGVGNIYASESLFRAGIRPTTAAGRISLVRYGLLADAVRVTLAAAIEKGGSTLRDFVGSNGESGYFQLDYFVYDRAGLPCRVCGTPIKQIVQGQRSTYYCPTCQR
;
A
#
# COMPACT_ATOMS: atom_id res chain seq x y z
N MET A 1 -4.24 7.62 -1.69
CA MET A 1 -3.63 6.44 -2.36
C MET A 1 -3.34 5.42 -1.30
N PRO A 2 -3.87 4.21 -1.40
CA PRO A 2 -3.53 3.15 -0.45
C PRO A 2 -2.01 2.92 -0.39
N GLU A 3 -1.46 3.02 0.82
CA GLU A 3 -0.07 2.69 1.14
C GLU A 3 -0.04 1.33 1.86
N LEU A 4 1.08 0.92 2.43
CA LEU A 4 1.18 -0.40 3.06
C LEU A 4 0.10 -0.68 4.12
N PRO A 5 -0.24 0.26 5.05
CA PRO A 5 -1.27 -0.01 6.05
C PRO A 5 -2.64 -0.31 5.44
N GLU A 6 -3.08 0.47 4.46
CA GLU A 6 -4.38 0.26 3.80
C GLU A 6 -4.44 -1.08 3.06
N VAL A 7 -3.32 -1.46 2.41
CA VAL A 7 -3.23 -2.75 1.71
C VAL A 7 -3.22 -3.91 2.71
N GLU A 8 -2.52 -3.77 3.84
CA GLU A 8 -2.52 -4.79 4.90
C GLU A 8 -3.88 -4.94 5.57
N VAL A 9 -4.58 -3.84 5.86
CA VAL A 9 -5.94 -3.86 6.39
C VAL A 9 -6.90 -4.53 5.40
N THR A 10 -6.78 -4.21 4.10
CA THR A 10 -7.55 -4.89 3.05
C THR A 10 -7.26 -6.38 3.04
N ARG A 11 -5.97 -6.78 3.06
CA ARG A 11 -5.56 -8.19 3.11
C ARG A 11 -6.21 -8.92 4.28
N ARG A 12 -6.07 -8.38 5.50
CA ARG A 12 -6.65 -8.96 6.73
C ARG A 12 -8.16 -9.08 6.65
N GLY A 13 -8.82 -8.09 6.05
CA GLY A 13 -10.27 -8.07 5.91
C GLY A 13 -10.81 -9.05 4.88
N ILE A 14 -10.06 -9.38 3.83
CA ILE A 14 -10.52 -10.30 2.77
C ILE A 14 -10.03 -11.74 2.97
N GLU A 15 -8.86 -11.95 3.56
CA GLU A 15 -8.22 -13.28 3.69
C GLU A 15 -9.13 -14.32 4.36
N PRO A 16 -9.84 -14.03 5.48
CA PRO A 16 -10.70 -15.01 6.14
C PRO A 16 -11.84 -15.52 5.27
N TYR A 17 -12.19 -14.80 4.21
CA TYR A 17 -13.23 -15.17 3.26
C TYR A 17 -12.67 -15.90 2.06
N VAL A 18 -11.55 -15.42 1.53
CA VAL A 18 -11.04 -15.84 0.23
C VAL A 18 -10.14 -17.06 0.34
N ALA A 19 -9.30 -17.13 1.39
CA ALA A 19 -8.42 -18.26 1.60
C ALA A 19 -9.23 -19.54 1.94
N GLY A 20 -8.89 -20.65 1.30
CA GLY A 20 -9.59 -21.92 1.44
C GLY A 20 -10.85 -22.05 0.59
N HIS A 21 -11.22 -21.05 -0.22
CA HIS A 21 -12.40 -21.08 -1.06
C HIS A 21 -12.06 -21.17 -2.55
N ARG A 22 -12.95 -21.81 -3.33
CA ARG A 22 -12.80 -21.95 -4.78
C ARG A 22 -13.48 -20.81 -5.52
N VAL A 23 -12.75 -20.24 -6.48
CA VAL A 23 -13.32 -19.25 -7.41
C VAL A 23 -14.29 -19.95 -8.35
N LYS A 24 -15.58 -19.71 -8.21
CA LYS A 24 -16.62 -20.30 -9.05
C LYS A 24 -16.61 -19.70 -10.45
N ARG A 25 -16.48 -18.38 -10.53
CA ARG A 25 -16.47 -17.59 -11.77
C ARG A 25 -15.76 -16.27 -11.55
N VAL A 26 -15.17 -15.72 -12.61
CA VAL A 26 -14.64 -14.36 -12.61
C VAL A 26 -15.33 -13.55 -13.72
N GLU A 27 -15.78 -12.35 -13.37
CA GLU A 27 -16.32 -11.38 -14.32
C GLU A 27 -15.36 -10.21 -14.48
N VAL A 28 -14.82 -10.08 -15.68
CA VAL A 28 -13.94 -8.97 -16.06
C VAL A 28 -14.72 -8.01 -16.96
N ARG A 29 -14.98 -6.80 -16.47
CA ARG A 29 -15.80 -5.78 -17.17
C ARG A 29 -14.97 -4.73 -17.90
N THR A 30 -13.66 -4.71 -17.68
CA THR A 30 -12.75 -3.80 -18.39
C THR A 30 -11.53 -4.57 -18.89
N PRO A 31 -11.09 -4.36 -20.13
CA PRO A 31 -9.92 -5.08 -20.66
C PRO A 31 -8.60 -4.56 -20.06
N ALA A 32 -8.60 -3.34 -19.52
CA ALA A 32 -7.40 -2.73 -18.99
C ALA A 32 -7.69 -1.80 -17.81
N LEU A 33 -6.80 -1.86 -16.84
CA LEU A 33 -6.59 -0.89 -15.77
C LEU A 33 -5.31 -0.10 -16.08
N ARG A 34 -4.38 0.05 -15.13
CA ARG A 34 -3.04 0.60 -15.42
C ARG A 34 -2.29 -0.23 -16.46
N TRP A 35 -2.49 -1.55 -16.42
CA TRP A 35 -2.03 -2.51 -17.44
C TRP A 35 -3.22 -3.33 -17.92
N PRO A 36 -3.10 -3.97 -19.09
CA PRO A 36 -4.11 -4.92 -19.56
C PRO A 36 -4.31 -6.04 -18.52
N ILE A 37 -5.57 -6.42 -18.29
CA ILE A 37 -5.88 -7.64 -17.55
C ILE A 37 -5.51 -8.80 -18.46
N PRO A 38 -4.80 -9.84 -17.98
CA PRO A 38 -4.32 -10.93 -18.83
C PRO A 38 -5.45 -11.59 -19.61
N PRO A 39 -5.29 -11.82 -20.91
CA PRO A 39 -6.27 -12.56 -21.70
C PRO A 39 -6.53 -13.93 -21.09
N GLY A 40 -7.80 -14.34 -21.03
CA GLY A 40 -8.18 -15.62 -20.43
C GLY A 40 -8.15 -15.67 -18.90
N PHE A 41 -7.88 -14.56 -18.22
CA PHE A 41 -7.80 -14.48 -16.75
C PHE A 41 -8.99 -15.13 -16.04
N ALA A 42 -10.21 -14.88 -16.53
CA ALA A 42 -11.42 -15.47 -15.96
C ALA A 42 -11.41 -17.01 -16.05
N ARG A 43 -11.04 -17.56 -17.20
CA ARG A 43 -10.96 -19.00 -17.43
C ARG A 43 -9.86 -19.64 -16.60
N LEU A 44 -8.73 -18.97 -16.46
CA LEU A 44 -7.60 -19.44 -15.69
C LEU A 44 -7.94 -19.63 -14.20
N LEU A 45 -8.76 -18.75 -13.62
CA LEU A 45 -9.09 -18.80 -12.19
C LEU A 45 -10.34 -19.64 -11.88
N GLN A 46 -11.17 -19.95 -12.87
CA GLN A 46 -12.43 -20.69 -12.64
C GLN A 46 -12.15 -22.07 -12.06
N GLY A 47 -12.82 -22.39 -10.95
CA GLY A 47 -12.69 -23.66 -10.23
C GLY A 47 -11.44 -23.77 -9.34
N ARG A 48 -10.54 -22.77 -9.35
CA ARG A 48 -9.29 -22.81 -8.60
C ARG A 48 -9.48 -22.46 -7.14
N LEU A 49 -8.75 -23.16 -6.27
CA LEU A 49 -8.70 -22.91 -4.84
C LEU A 49 -7.71 -21.77 -4.57
N VAL A 50 -8.13 -20.76 -3.81
CA VAL A 50 -7.23 -19.74 -3.27
C VAL A 50 -6.65 -20.26 -1.96
N HIS A 51 -5.35 -20.58 -1.93
CA HIS A 51 -4.70 -21.12 -0.74
C HIS A 51 -4.43 -20.05 0.30
N LYS A 52 -3.98 -18.87 -0.15
CA LYS A 52 -3.51 -17.80 0.73
C LYS A 52 -3.65 -16.43 0.07
N VAL A 53 -3.80 -15.41 0.90
CA VAL A 53 -3.68 -14.00 0.50
C VAL A 53 -2.50 -13.39 1.25
N ALA A 54 -1.40 -13.14 0.54
CA ALA A 54 -0.20 -12.50 1.06
C ALA A 54 -0.11 -11.03 0.60
N ARG A 55 0.84 -10.29 1.16
CA ARG A 55 1.17 -8.92 0.75
C ARG A 55 2.67 -8.78 0.49
N ARG A 56 3.01 -8.04 -0.56
CA ARG A 56 4.36 -7.54 -0.80
C ARG A 56 4.28 -6.03 -1.06
N GLY A 57 4.79 -5.24 -0.15
CA GLY A 57 4.66 -3.78 -0.25
C GLY A 57 3.21 -3.32 -0.33
N LYS A 58 2.82 -2.81 -1.49
CA LYS A 58 1.45 -2.34 -1.79
C LYS A 58 0.68 -3.29 -2.73
N TYR A 59 1.19 -4.51 -2.93
CA TYR A 59 0.58 -5.53 -3.76
C TYR A 59 -0.04 -6.64 -2.90
N LEU A 60 -1.22 -7.09 -3.28
CA LEU A 60 -1.88 -8.28 -2.74
C LEU A 60 -1.58 -9.45 -3.66
N LEU A 61 -1.17 -10.56 -3.07
CA LEU A 61 -0.75 -11.78 -3.77
C LEU A 61 -1.70 -12.91 -3.38
N PHE A 62 -2.50 -13.38 -4.33
CA PHE A 62 -3.45 -14.45 -4.14
C PHE A 62 -2.87 -15.73 -4.74
N GLU A 63 -2.53 -16.69 -3.89
CA GLU A 63 -1.90 -17.94 -4.29
C GLU A 63 -2.94 -18.98 -4.70
N ILE A 64 -2.74 -19.58 -5.88
CA ILE A 64 -3.47 -20.77 -6.36
C ILE A 64 -2.46 -21.82 -6.83
N ASP A 65 -2.93 -23.01 -7.25
CA ASP A 65 -2.03 -24.12 -7.65
C ASP A 65 -1.10 -23.73 -8.80
N GLU A 66 -1.60 -23.04 -9.81
CA GLU A 66 -0.86 -22.70 -11.02
C GLU A 66 0.00 -21.43 -10.90
N GLY A 67 -0.13 -20.68 -9.81
CA GLY A 67 0.61 -19.42 -9.61
C GLY A 67 -0.08 -18.43 -8.71
N TRP A 68 0.00 -17.16 -9.06
CA TRP A 68 -0.56 -16.07 -8.28
C TRP A 68 -1.29 -15.08 -9.18
N PHE A 69 -2.49 -14.64 -8.75
CA PHE A 69 -2.98 -13.37 -9.26
C PHE A 69 -2.61 -12.25 -8.30
N ILE A 70 -2.20 -11.13 -8.88
CA ILE A 70 -1.63 -10.00 -8.15
C ILE A 70 -2.57 -8.81 -8.30
N VAL A 71 -2.95 -8.19 -7.19
CA VAL A 71 -3.80 -6.99 -7.22
C VAL A 71 -3.04 -5.81 -6.61
N HIS A 72 -3.03 -4.68 -7.32
CA HIS A 72 -2.57 -3.40 -6.81
C HIS A 72 -3.74 -2.41 -6.78
N LEU A 73 -3.98 -1.77 -5.64
CA LEU A 73 -5.15 -0.90 -5.47
C LEU A 73 -5.02 0.45 -6.19
N GLY A 74 -3.83 0.82 -6.66
CA GLY A 74 -3.61 2.11 -7.31
C GLY A 74 -3.81 3.29 -6.39
N MET A 75 -4.65 4.23 -6.78
CA MET A 75 -4.96 5.43 -5.97
C MET A 75 -6.35 5.38 -5.33
N THR A 76 -7.30 4.73 -5.98
CA THR A 76 -8.72 4.72 -5.59
C THR A 76 -9.33 3.32 -5.58
N GLY A 77 -8.50 2.30 -5.84
CA GLY A 77 -8.93 0.91 -5.86
C GLY A 77 -9.32 0.40 -4.48
N THR A 78 -10.40 -0.35 -4.42
CA THR A 78 -10.90 -1.05 -3.23
C THR A 78 -11.27 -2.48 -3.58
N LEU A 79 -11.04 -3.39 -2.63
CA LEU A 79 -11.55 -4.76 -2.67
C LEU A 79 -12.59 -4.91 -1.57
N ARG A 80 -13.82 -5.32 -1.94
CA ARG A 80 -14.93 -5.49 -1.01
C ARG A 80 -15.47 -6.90 -1.08
N VAL A 81 -15.75 -7.47 0.09
CA VAL A 81 -16.46 -8.72 0.24
C VAL A 81 -17.96 -8.42 0.32
N LEU A 82 -18.72 -8.87 -0.67
CA LEU A 82 -20.18 -8.74 -0.72
C LEU A 82 -20.78 -10.09 -0.32
N ARG A 83 -21.33 -10.15 0.90
CA ARG A 83 -21.89 -11.38 1.51
C ARG A 83 -23.40 -11.44 1.43
N ASN A 84 -23.93 -12.67 1.54
CA ASN A 84 -25.33 -12.96 1.82
C ASN A 84 -26.32 -12.21 0.93
N VAL A 85 -25.99 -12.01 -0.31
CA VAL A 85 -26.87 -11.35 -1.26
C VAL A 85 -27.36 -12.41 -2.23
N PRO A 86 -28.62 -12.87 -2.12
CA PRO A 86 -29.20 -13.81 -3.10
C PRO A 86 -29.07 -13.28 -4.53
N HIS A 87 -29.05 -11.96 -4.65
CA HIS A 87 -28.72 -11.25 -5.88
C HIS A 87 -27.69 -10.16 -5.53
N PRO A 88 -26.39 -10.35 -5.89
CA PRO A 88 -25.38 -9.33 -5.67
C PRO A 88 -25.82 -8.04 -6.37
N PRO A 89 -25.58 -6.87 -5.76
CA PRO A 89 -25.93 -5.60 -6.38
C PRO A 89 -25.28 -5.52 -7.76
N ALA A 90 -26.05 -5.06 -8.76
CA ALA A 90 -25.53 -4.86 -10.10
C ALA A 90 -24.22 -4.08 -10.06
N ALA A 91 -23.27 -4.48 -10.90
CA ALA A 91 -21.98 -3.81 -10.93
C ALA A 91 -22.15 -2.36 -11.39
N ALA A 92 -21.58 -1.42 -10.62
CA ALA A 92 -21.57 0.00 -10.96
C ALA A 92 -20.46 0.30 -11.98
N LYS A 93 -20.48 1.51 -12.57
CA LYS A 93 -19.57 1.99 -13.61
C LYS A 93 -18.07 1.71 -13.36
N HIS A 94 -17.64 1.64 -12.11
CA HIS A 94 -16.23 1.49 -11.73
C HIS A 94 -15.89 0.14 -11.09
N ASP A 95 -16.83 -0.80 -11.10
CA ASP A 95 -16.64 -2.17 -10.65
C ASP A 95 -16.08 -3.00 -11.81
N HIS A 96 -14.77 -3.25 -11.75
CA HIS A 96 -14.03 -3.76 -12.91
C HIS A 96 -13.86 -5.28 -12.92
N VAL A 97 -13.70 -5.89 -11.75
CA VAL A 97 -13.53 -7.34 -11.63
C VAL A 97 -14.30 -7.85 -10.42
N ASP A 98 -15.07 -8.92 -10.62
CA ASP A 98 -15.67 -9.71 -9.57
C ASP A 98 -15.08 -11.12 -9.59
N TRP A 99 -14.55 -11.57 -8.45
CA TRP A 99 -14.29 -12.98 -8.17
C TRP A 99 -15.48 -13.52 -7.39
N ILE A 100 -16.21 -14.45 -7.99
CA ILE A 100 -17.46 -15.00 -7.46
C ILE A 100 -17.13 -16.33 -6.81
N PHE A 101 -17.48 -16.46 -5.55
CA PHE A 101 -17.42 -17.67 -4.73
C PHE A 101 -18.84 -18.20 -4.46
N ASP A 102 -19.00 -19.27 -3.69
CA ASP A 102 -20.32 -19.83 -3.44
C ASP A 102 -21.23 -18.87 -2.63
N ASP A 103 -20.71 -18.26 -1.57
CA ASP A 103 -21.49 -17.48 -0.61
C ASP A 103 -21.19 -15.98 -0.62
N PHE A 104 -20.23 -15.52 -1.45
CA PHE A 104 -19.82 -14.12 -1.49
C PHE A 104 -19.19 -13.76 -2.83
N ILE A 105 -19.03 -12.47 -3.05
CA ILE A 105 -18.27 -11.89 -4.16
C ILE A 105 -17.14 -11.03 -3.59
N LEU A 106 -15.93 -11.19 -4.11
CA LEU A 106 -14.85 -10.23 -3.94
C LEU A 106 -14.90 -9.27 -5.13
N ARG A 107 -15.22 -8.01 -4.90
CA ARG A 107 -15.38 -6.98 -5.95
C ARG A 107 -14.23 -6.00 -5.93
N PHE A 108 -13.59 -5.81 -7.08
CA PHE A 108 -12.59 -4.77 -7.29
C PHE A 108 -13.22 -3.56 -7.98
N ARG A 109 -13.21 -2.43 -7.28
CA ARG A 109 -13.69 -1.13 -7.76
C ARG A 109 -12.52 -0.17 -7.84
N ASP A 110 -12.36 0.55 -8.97
CA ASP A 110 -11.32 1.57 -9.12
C ASP A 110 -11.74 2.70 -10.08
N PRO A 111 -12.28 3.81 -9.57
CA PRO A 111 -12.72 4.94 -10.40
C PRO A 111 -11.66 5.51 -11.33
N ARG A 112 -10.39 5.51 -10.90
CA ARG A 112 -9.29 6.13 -11.67
C ARG A 112 -8.53 5.14 -12.56
N ARG A 113 -8.76 3.85 -12.44
CA ARG A 113 -8.08 2.78 -13.18
C ARG A 113 -6.56 2.78 -13.04
N PHE A 114 -6.02 3.24 -11.92
CA PHE A 114 -4.59 3.22 -11.61
C PHE A 114 -4.16 1.94 -10.87
N GLY A 115 -5.11 1.10 -10.53
CA GLY A 115 -4.87 -0.23 -10.02
C GLY A 115 -4.42 -1.21 -11.09
N ALA A 116 -4.16 -2.43 -10.67
CA ALA A 116 -3.78 -3.51 -11.57
C ALA A 116 -4.34 -4.86 -11.10
N VAL A 117 -4.64 -5.72 -12.06
CA VAL A 117 -4.91 -7.14 -11.88
C VAL A 117 -4.00 -7.88 -12.85
N LEU A 118 -3.05 -8.67 -12.32
CA LEU A 118 -1.98 -9.29 -13.06
C LEU A 118 -1.93 -10.79 -12.74
N TRP A 119 -1.18 -11.54 -13.53
CA TRP A 119 -0.95 -12.96 -13.35
C TRP A 119 0.54 -13.27 -13.35
N HIS A 120 0.97 -14.14 -12.45
CA HIS A 120 2.29 -14.77 -12.44
C HIS A 120 2.15 -16.27 -12.33
N THR A 121 2.60 -16.97 -13.35
CA THR A 121 2.53 -18.45 -13.36
C THR A 121 3.65 -19.06 -12.49
N ARG A 122 3.34 -20.14 -11.78
CA ARG A 122 4.33 -20.85 -10.96
C ARG A 122 5.51 -21.39 -11.78
N SER A 123 5.28 -21.74 -13.04
CA SER A 123 6.34 -22.16 -13.95
C SER A 123 7.36 -21.07 -14.31
N ALA A 124 7.03 -19.80 -14.08
CA ALA A 124 7.95 -18.68 -14.27
C ALA A 124 8.84 -18.40 -13.03
N GLY A 125 8.71 -19.19 -11.96
CA GLY A 125 9.48 -19.04 -10.73
C GLY A 125 8.68 -18.46 -9.56
N ASP A 126 9.39 -17.94 -8.56
CA ASP A 126 8.79 -17.30 -7.39
C ASP A 126 8.05 -16.02 -7.79
N VAL A 127 6.90 -15.76 -7.17
CA VAL A 127 6.13 -14.54 -7.44
C VAL A 127 6.92 -13.26 -7.14
N LEU A 128 7.89 -13.33 -6.22
CA LEU A 128 8.77 -12.20 -5.90
C LEU A 128 9.73 -11.84 -7.06
N GLU A 129 9.92 -12.73 -8.02
CA GLU A 129 10.68 -12.48 -9.26
C GLU A 129 9.85 -11.78 -10.35
N HIS A 130 8.54 -11.59 -10.11
CA HIS A 130 7.71 -10.81 -11.02
C HIS A 130 8.31 -9.40 -11.23
N PRO A 131 8.41 -8.86 -12.47
CA PRO A 131 9.09 -7.59 -12.77
C PRO A 131 8.66 -6.39 -11.91
N LEU A 132 7.44 -6.36 -11.41
CA LEU A 132 6.95 -5.30 -10.53
C LEU A 132 7.28 -5.51 -9.04
N LEU A 133 7.82 -6.68 -8.68
CA LEU A 133 8.12 -7.05 -7.29
C LEU A 133 9.62 -7.27 -7.05
N ALA A 134 10.37 -7.67 -8.06
CA ALA A 134 11.78 -8.07 -7.96
C ALA A 134 12.70 -6.97 -7.40
N ASP A 135 12.49 -5.72 -7.84
CA ASP A 135 13.32 -4.58 -7.43
C ASP A 135 12.80 -3.85 -6.18
N LEU A 136 11.74 -4.37 -5.55
CA LEU A 136 11.22 -3.75 -4.34
C LEU A 136 12.16 -3.96 -3.15
N GLY A 137 12.39 -2.89 -2.40
CA GLY A 137 13.15 -2.90 -1.15
C GLY A 137 12.59 -3.85 -0.09
N VAL A 138 13.19 -3.90 1.08
CA VAL A 138 12.77 -4.79 2.16
C VAL A 138 11.42 -4.37 2.76
N GLU A 139 10.70 -5.32 3.34
CA GLU A 139 9.49 -5.03 4.13
C GLU A 139 9.87 -4.26 5.40
N PRO A 140 9.12 -3.21 5.80
CA PRO A 140 9.47 -2.39 6.95
C PRO A 140 9.42 -3.14 8.30
N PHE A 141 8.68 -4.26 8.36
CA PHE A 141 8.61 -5.12 9.55
C PHE A 141 9.59 -6.30 9.51
N ALA A 142 10.33 -6.48 8.42
CA ALA A 142 11.35 -7.52 8.36
C ALA A 142 12.57 -7.16 9.23
N PRO A 143 13.26 -8.15 9.81
CA PRO A 143 14.50 -7.90 10.57
C PRO A 143 15.60 -7.23 9.75
N SER A 144 15.59 -7.44 8.43
CA SER A 144 16.54 -6.81 7.50
C SER A 144 16.36 -5.30 7.33
N PHE A 145 15.19 -4.73 7.65
CA PHE A 145 14.98 -3.28 7.65
C PHE A 145 15.62 -2.66 8.89
N SER A 146 16.59 -1.79 8.71
CA SER A 146 17.33 -1.16 9.81
C SER A 146 17.90 0.19 9.41
N GLY A 147 18.31 1.00 10.41
CA GLY A 147 19.07 2.23 10.18
C GLY A 147 20.37 1.97 9.44
N ALA A 148 21.03 0.84 9.69
CA ALA A 148 22.24 0.44 8.98
C ALA A 148 21.98 0.18 7.48
N LEU A 149 20.87 -0.46 7.14
CA LEU A 149 20.44 -0.64 5.75
C LEU A 149 20.18 0.71 5.07
N LEU A 150 19.37 1.57 5.70
CA LEU A 150 19.08 2.92 5.18
C LEU A 150 20.35 3.71 4.96
N HIS A 151 21.23 3.73 5.97
CA HIS A 151 22.52 4.44 5.89
C HIS A 151 23.36 3.93 4.74
N ARG A 152 23.59 2.62 4.63
CA ARG A 152 24.40 2.02 3.56
C ARG A 152 23.85 2.30 2.16
N LYS A 153 22.53 2.11 1.97
CA LYS A 153 21.87 2.25 0.68
C LYS A 153 21.69 3.70 0.22
N THR A 154 21.82 4.66 1.12
CA THR A 154 21.71 6.09 0.78
C THR A 154 23.03 6.80 0.63
N ARG A 155 24.17 6.18 0.94
CA ARG A 155 25.50 6.82 0.73
C ARG A 155 25.64 7.30 -0.70
N GLY A 156 26.11 8.54 -0.87
CA GLY A 156 26.24 9.18 -2.18
C GLY A 156 24.95 9.69 -2.82
N ARG A 157 23.77 9.34 -2.31
CA ARG A 157 22.50 9.83 -2.88
C ARG A 157 22.30 11.31 -2.55
N LYS A 158 22.11 12.13 -3.59
CA LYS A 158 21.83 13.58 -3.47
C LYS A 158 20.34 13.89 -3.31
N ILE A 159 19.47 12.94 -3.67
CA ILE A 159 18.01 13.09 -3.49
C ILE A 159 17.67 13.28 -2.02
N SER A 160 16.52 13.91 -1.73
CA SER A 160 16.07 14.09 -0.36
C SER A 160 15.70 12.74 0.30
N VAL A 161 15.82 12.67 1.62
CA VAL A 161 15.47 11.47 2.38
C VAL A 161 14.02 11.05 2.15
N LYS A 162 13.11 12.02 2.01
CA LYS A 162 11.72 11.69 1.69
C LYS A 162 11.59 11.00 0.33
N GLN A 163 12.27 11.51 -0.70
CA GLN A 163 12.27 10.89 -2.03
C GLN A 163 12.92 9.50 -2.00
N ALA A 164 13.99 9.31 -1.20
CA ALA A 164 14.60 7.99 -1.02
C ALA A 164 13.65 6.97 -0.38
N LEU A 165 12.83 7.37 0.61
CA LEU A 165 11.78 6.51 1.18
C LEU A 165 10.68 6.18 0.16
N LEU A 166 10.30 7.16 -0.67
CA LEU A 166 9.22 7.01 -1.66
C LEU A 166 9.63 6.18 -2.88
N ALA A 167 10.93 6.04 -3.15
CA ALA A 167 11.45 5.28 -4.29
C ALA A 167 11.09 3.78 -4.20
N GLY A 168 10.98 3.23 -2.97
CA GLY A 168 10.58 1.86 -2.75
C GLY A 168 11.67 0.81 -3.00
N ASP A 169 12.87 1.22 -3.35
CA ASP A 169 14.03 0.37 -3.64
C ASP A 169 14.86 -0.01 -2.39
N ILE A 170 14.68 0.70 -1.29
CA ILE A 170 15.33 0.41 -0.01
C ILE A 170 14.34 -0.21 0.97
N VAL A 171 13.20 0.43 1.15
CA VAL A 171 12.06 -0.03 1.96
C VAL A 171 10.79 0.13 1.14
N VAL A 172 9.98 -0.90 1.12
CA VAL A 172 8.74 -0.90 0.34
C VAL A 172 7.53 -0.45 1.19
N GLY A 173 6.49 0.01 0.54
CA GLY A 173 5.20 0.26 1.19
C GLY A 173 5.03 1.65 1.80
N VAL A 174 6.11 2.35 2.13
CA VAL A 174 6.07 3.73 2.64
C VAL A 174 5.69 4.67 1.50
N GLY A 175 4.58 5.39 1.66
CA GLY A 175 4.15 6.38 0.69
C GLY A 175 4.19 7.80 1.26
N ASN A 176 3.45 8.72 0.65
CA ASN A 176 3.56 10.15 0.94
C ASN A 176 3.13 10.54 2.37
N ILE A 177 2.10 9.88 2.88
CA ILE A 177 1.57 10.10 4.23
C ILE A 177 2.60 9.62 5.24
N TYR A 178 2.92 8.33 5.18
CA TYR A 178 3.75 7.69 6.19
C TYR A 178 5.21 8.10 6.13
N ALA A 179 5.73 8.53 4.96
CA ALA A 179 7.04 9.16 4.88
C ALA A 179 7.08 10.50 5.63
N SER A 180 6.05 11.34 5.48
CA SER A 180 5.97 12.63 6.18
C SER A 180 5.85 12.44 7.70
N GLU A 181 4.97 11.55 8.15
CA GLU A 181 4.74 11.26 9.56
C GLU A 181 5.96 10.60 10.24
N SER A 182 6.61 9.64 9.56
CA SER A 182 7.82 8.99 10.07
C SER A 182 9.00 9.96 10.18
N LEU A 183 9.18 10.84 9.20
CA LEU A 183 10.21 11.89 9.23
C LEU A 183 9.97 12.91 10.33
N PHE A 184 8.70 13.27 10.59
CA PHE A 184 8.36 14.12 11.73
C PHE A 184 8.72 13.44 13.05
N ARG A 185 8.31 12.21 13.24
CA ARG A 185 8.61 11.40 14.45
C ARG A 185 10.11 11.23 14.67
N ALA A 186 10.89 11.08 13.62
CA ALA A 186 12.35 10.98 13.67
C ALA A 186 13.06 12.35 13.79
N GLY A 187 12.35 13.48 13.78
CA GLY A 187 12.93 14.81 13.81
C GLY A 187 13.77 15.18 12.58
N ILE A 188 13.54 14.51 11.44
CA ILE A 188 14.34 14.69 10.22
C ILE A 188 13.59 15.56 9.21
N ARG A 189 14.26 16.62 8.73
CA ARG A 189 13.73 17.47 7.69
C ARG A 189 13.60 16.71 6.37
N PRO A 190 12.42 16.69 5.73
CA PRO A 190 12.18 15.87 4.54
C PRO A 190 13.06 16.26 3.33
N THR A 191 13.59 17.48 3.30
CA THR A 191 14.48 17.98 2.24
C THR A 191 15.94 17.62 2.43
N THR A 192 16.33 17.09 3.59
CA THR A 192 17.71 16.71 3.87
C THR A 192 18.18 15.67 2.86
N ALA A 193 19.37 15.89 2.25
CA ALA A 193 19.95 14.92 1.32
C ALA A 193 20.15 13.57 2.02
N ALA A 194 19.66 12.50 1.43
CA ALA A 194 19.68 11.16 2.04
C ALA A 194 21.12 10.72 2.41
N GLY A 195 22.08 11.02 1.54
CA GLY A 195 23.48 10.69 1.81
C GLY A 195 24.12 11.42 3.00
N ARG A 196 23.52 12.48 3.54
CA ARG A 196 24.04 13.27 4.66
C ARG A 196 23.50 12.86 6.04
N ILE A 197 22.52 11.97 6.09
CA ILE A 197 21.95 11.53 7.36
C ILE A 197 22.87 10.53 8.04
N SER A 198 23.14 10.73 9.33
CA SER A 198 23.98 9.85 10.13
C SER A 198 23.33 8.49 10.40
N LEU A 199 24.13 7.50 10.72
CA LEU A 199 23.67 6.16 11.09
C LEU A 199 22.68 6.21 12.26
N VAL A 200 22.97 7.00 13.30
CA VAL A 200 22.10 7.16 14.48
C VAL A 200 20.72 7.71 14.07
N ARG A 201 20.68 8.75 13.26
CA ARG A 201 19.41 9.32 12.79
C ARG A 201 18.64 8.38 11.88
N TYR A 202 19.32 7.57 11.09
CA TYR A 202 18.67 6.50 10.32
C TYR A 202 18.14 5.39 11.22
N GLY A 203 18.76 5.12 12.36
CA GLY A 203 18.19 4.23 13.39
C GLY A 203 16.83 4.73 13.86
N LEU A 204 16.78 6.00 14.29
CA LEU A 204 15.54 6.66 14.70
C LEU A 204 14.47 6.66 13.60
N LEU A 205 14.88 6.88 12.35
CA LEU A 205 13.95 6.85 11.22
C LEU A 205 13.38 5.45 10.96
N ALA A 206 14.20 4.40 11.02
CA ALA A 206 13.75 3.04 10.84
C ALA A 206 12.70 2.65 11.89
N ASP A 207 12.94 3.01 13.15
CA ASP A 207 12.00 2.77 14.24
C ASP A 207 10.73 3.62 14.08
N ALA A 208 10.86 4.89 13.70
CA ALA A 208 9.73 5.76 13.41
C ALA A 208 8.84 5.21 12.28
N VAL A 209 9.44 4.65 11.21
CA VAL A 209 8.70 4.01 10.11
C VAL A 209 7.88 2.83 10.65
N ARG A 210 8.49 1.92 11.43
CA ARG A 210 7.79 0.76 12.01
C ARG A 210 6.62 1.19 12.91
N VAL A 211 6.89 2.10 13.84
CA VAL A 211 5.87 2.56 14.80
C VAL A 211 4.71 3.25 14.07
N THR A 212 5.01 4.09 13.08
CA THR A 212 3.97 4.81 12.34
C THR A 212 3.10 3.87 11.52
N LEU A 213 3.72 2.91 10.80
CA LEU A 213 2.98 1.94 10.00
C LEU A 213 2.17 0.97 10.87
N ALA A 214 2.72 0.48 11.99
CA ALA A 214 2.02 -0.40 12.91
C ALA A 214 0.77 0.28 13.49
N ALA A 215 0.91 1.51 14.01
CA ALA A 215 -0.21 2.28 14.54
C ALA A 215 -1.30 2.53 13.48
N ALA A 216 -0.89 2.77 12.22
CA ALA A 216 -1.85 2.94 11.13
C ALA A 216 -2.61 1.65 10.81
N ILE A 217 -1.94 0.50 10.82
CA ILE A 217 -2.58 -0.81 10.61
C ILE A 217 -3.60 -1.10 11.73
N GLU A 218 -3.22 -0.88 12.99
CA GLU A 218 -4.11 -1.08 14.14
C GLU A 218 -5.37 -0.21 14.09
N LYS A 219 -5.26 1.00 13.54
CA LYS A 219 -6.39 1.95 13.37
C LYS A 219 -7.19 1.75 12.07
N GLY A 220 -6.98 0.66 11.35
CA GLY A 220 -7.69 0.37 10.12
C GLY A 220 -7.23 1.19 8.90
N GLY A 221 -6.04 1.79 8.95
CA GLY A 221 -5.50 2.64 7.89
C GLY A 221 -6.00 4.09 7.93
N SER A 222 -5.59 4.88 6.93
CA SER A 222 -6.03 6.27 6.78
C SER A 222 -7.38 6.35 6.07
N THR A 223 -8.28 7.22 6.54
CA THR A 223 -9.46 7.60 5.77
C THR A 223 -9.05 8.67 4.76
N LEU A 224 -8.46 8.27 3.66
CA LEU A 224 -8.47 9.15 2.49
C LEU A 224 -9.88 9.09 1.88
N ARG A 225 -10.36 10.20 1.33
CA ARG A 225 -11.74 10.37 0.79
C ARG A 225 -12.21 9.21 -0.10
N ASP A 226 -11.28 8.43 -0.62
CA ASP A 226 -11.51 7.36 -1.61
C ASP A 226 -11.24 5.95 -1.09
N PHE A 227 -10.74 5.77 0.16
CA PHE A 227 -10.45 4.44 0.70
C PHE A 227 -11.49 4.02 1.73
N VAL A 228 -12.08 2.88 1.48
CA VAL A 228 -13.02 2.20 2.38
C VAL A 228 -12.51 0.78 2.55
N GLY A 229 -12.44 0.29 3.78
CA GLY A 229 -12.01 -1.08 4.08
C GLY A 229 -12.89 -2.14 3.40
N SER A 230 -12.47 -3.38 3.42
CA SER A 230 -13.21 -4.51 2.80
C SER A 230 -14.60 -4.73 3.39
N ASN A 231 -14.86 -4.26 4.62
CA ASN A 231 -16.15 -4.26 5.32
C ASN A 231 -16.99 -3.00 5.06
N GLY A 232 -16.52 -2.04 4.28
CA GLY A 232 -17.22 -0.80 4.00
C GLY A 232 -16.97 0.32 5.01
N GLU A 233 -16.11 0.12 6.02
CA GLU A 233 -15.77 1.12 7.03
C GLU A 233 -14.56 1.95 6.62
N SER A 234 -14.53 3.19 7.10
CA SER A 234 -13.40 4.11 6.92
C SER A 234 -12.37 3.94 8.03
N GLY A 235 -11.09 3.99 7.71
CA GLY A 235 -10.04 3.99 8.72
C GLY A 235 -9.96 5.33 9.49
N TYR A 236 -9.40 5.32 10.68
CA TYR A 236 -9.36 6.48 11.59
C TYR A 236 -7.98 7.09 11.80
N PHE A 237 -6.94 6.60 11.14
CA PHE A 237 -5.56 7.04 11.39
C PHE A 237 -5.31 8.52 11.06
N GLN A 238 -6.04 9.10 10.10
CA GLN A 238 -5.88 10.53 9.73
C GLN A 238 -6.13 11.51 10.89
N LEU A 239 -6.92 11.10 11.88
CA LEU A 239 -7.20 11.96 13.04
C LEU A 239 -5.94 12.24 13.88
N ASP A 240 -4.88 11.43 13.70
CA ASP A 240 -3.64 11.50 14.47
C ASP A 240 -2.46 12.07 13.68
N TYR A 241 -2.66 12.58 12.48
CA TYR A 241 -1.56 13.17 11.72
C TYR A 241 -0.90 14.32 12.46
N PHE A 242 0.42 14.30 12.55
CA PHE A 242 1.21 15.38 13.14
C PHE A 242 1.49 16.48 12.12
N VAL A 243 1.78 16.11 10.89
CA VAL A 243 2.15 17.08 9.84
C VAL A 243 1.37 16.91 8.53
N TYR A 244 1.00 15.69 8.14
CA TYR A 244 0.38 15.46 6.84
C TYR A 244 -0.98 16.15 6.73
N ASP A 245 -1.18 16.90 5.62
CA ASP A 245 -2.38 17.70 5.32
C ASP A 245 -2.76 18.74 6.41
N ARG A 246 -1.74 19.22 7.15
CA ARG A 246 -1.90 20.21 8.24
C ARG A 246 -1.15 21.52 7.97
N ALA A 247 -0.97 21.90 6.70
CA ALA A 247 -0.32 23.16 6.34
C ALA A 247 -0.96 24.36 7.05
N GLY A 248 -0.13 25.23 7.64
CA GLY A 248 -0.57 26.41 8.38
C GLY A 248 -1.11 26.14 9.79
N LEU A 249 -1.51 24.91 10.13
CA LEU A 249 -1.95 24.56 11.48
C LEU A 249 -0.77 24.49 12.45
N PRO A 250 -0.98 24.75 13.74
CA PRO A 250 0.07 24.65 14.74
C PRO A 250 0.57 23.21 14.89
N CYS A 251 1.88 23.06 14.98
CA CYS A 251 2.52 21.79 15.33
C CYS A 251 2.02 21.31 16.70
N ARG A 252 1.60 20.07 16.80
CA ARG A 252 1.08 19.48 18.06
C ARG A 252 2.13 19.37 19.17
N VAL A 253 3.42 19.53 18.83
CA VAL A 253 4.55 19.44 19.79
C VAL A 253 5.06 20.82 20.21
N CYS A 254 5.28 21.76 19.24
CA CYS A 254 5.94 23.02 19.53
C CYS A 254 5.14 24.27 19.12
N GLY A 255 3.91 24.12 18.61
CA GLY A 255 3.05 25.23 18.19
C GLY A 255 3.46 25.92 16.87
N THR A 256 4.67 25.70 16.35
CA THR A 256 5.11 26.32 15.10
C THR A 256 4.21 25.89 13.92
N PRO A 257 3.79 26.79 13.04
CA PRO A 257 2.97 26.43 11.88
C PRO A 257 3.65 25.41 10.97
N ILE A 258 2.91 24.35 10.62
CA ILE A 258 3.36 23.33 9.69
C ILE A 258 3.56 23.94 8.29
N LYS A 259 4.71 23.69 7.70
CA LYS A 259 5.02 24.11 6.32
C LYS A 259 4.65 23.04 5.31
N GLN A 260 4.21 23.51 4.14
CA GLN A 260 4.00 22.69 2.95
C GLN A 260 4.96 23.13 1.85
N ILE A 261 5.57 22.17 1.20
CA ILE A 261 6.38 22.34 -0.02
C ILE A 261 6.04 21.24 -1.02
N VAL A 262 6.53 21.36 -2.26
CA VAL A 262 6.41 20.31 -3.28
C VAL A 262 7.78 19.68 -3.51
N GLN A 263 7.84 18.35 -3.43
CA GLN A 263 9.03 17.56 -3.76
C GLN A 263 8.64 16.41 -4.69
N GLY A 264 9.27 16.30 -5.86
CA GLY A 264 8.96 15.25 -6.84
C GLY A 264 7.47 15.15 -7.16
N GLN A 265 6.81 16.28 -7.43
CA GLN A 265 5.38 16.41 -7.73
C GLN A 265 4.45 15.96 -6.59
N ARG A 266 4.94 15.89 -5.34
CA ARG A 266 4.15 15.48 -4.17
C ARG A 266 4.21 16.54 -3.08
N SER A 267 3.06 16.83 -2.49
CA SER A 267 3.01 17.68 -1.29
C SER A 267 3.79 17.05 -0.16
N THR A 268 4.58 17.88 0.53
CA THR A 268 5.43 17.49 1.64
C THR A 268 5.16 18.43 2.79
N TYR A 269 4.78 17.88 3.92
CA TYR A 269 4.43 18.63 5.13
C TYR A 269 5.47 18.37 6.22
N TYR A 270 5.86 19.42 6.94
CA TYR A 270 6.84 19.27 8.02
C TYR A 270 6.79 20.45 9.01
N CYS A 271 7.22 20.23 10.24
CA CYS A 271 7.46 21.26 11.22
C CYS A 271 8.90 21.80 11.08
N PRO A 272 9.11 23.08 10.76
CA PRO A 272 10.46 23.62 10.57
C PRO A 272 11.31 23.68 11.86
N THR A 273 10.66 23.63 13.03
CA THR A 273 11.31 23.64 14.35
C THR A 273 11.67 22.26 14.84
N CYS A 274 10.72 21.30 14.75
CA CYS A 274 10.94 19.93 15.23
C CYS A 274 11.82 19.09 14.28
N GLN A 275 11.84 19.42 12.98
CA GLN A 275 12.56 18.65 11.97
C GLN A 275 13.75 19.45 11.43
N ARG A 276 14.94 18.96 11.74
CA ARG A 276 16.22 19.60 11.39
C ARG A 276 17.07 18.73 10.48
#